data_ad3e832fd78c4a4b81e2c14a402fa2db
#
_entry.id   ad3e832fd78c4a4b81e2c14a402fa2db
#
_cell.length_a   1.000
_cell.length_b   1.000
_cell.length_c   1.000
_cell.angle_alpha   90.00
_cell.angle_beta   90.00
_cell.angle_gamma   90.00
#
_symmetry.space_group_name_H-M   'P 1'
#
loop_
_entity.id
_entity.type
_entity.pdbx_description
1 polymer ?
#
loop_
_entity_poly.entity_id
_entity_poly.type
_entity_poly.pdbx_seq_one_letter_code
_entity_poly.pdbx_strand_id
1 'polypeptide(L)'
;LMAYLKLGAGRDDVHVSHANYGAFIQGSQIQLDVTSENLLPTLNTFNAIEPIKAWLFANSYLWNGQLDTLISRDVFWEESMHGVFPENTGVFPETFDDPETFLDYLTRTALFTRTSETNAYYFEPIQATDYFNHDEIPAFDLVGNDLVLTPSPFEFKTHRSYQYQNLTTRGTVEFRSSCAQPISSSFTVAAFHLGLMQELSAFEALIANHAFYEDYGRDYP
;
A
#
# COMPACT_ATOMS: atom_id res chain seq x y z
N LEU A 1 -16.35 9.06 -9.10
CA LEU A 1 -17.06 7.84 -9.48
C LEU A 1 -16.92 7.55 -10.98
N MET A 2 -17.44 8.42 -11.85
CA MET A 2 -17.45 8.18 -13.30
C MET A 2 -16.05 7.99 -13.90
N ALA A 3 -15.09 8.79 -13.50
CA ALA A 3 -13.71 8.68 -13.95
C ALA A 3 -13.10 7.29 -13.63
N TYR A 4 -13.29 6.81 -12.41
CA TYR A 4 -12.79 5.50 -12.01
C TYR A 4 -13.45 4.36 -12.78
N LEU A 5 -14.77 4.41 -12.95
CA LEU A 5 -15.49 3.43 -13.76
C LEU A 5 -15.05 3.45 -15.22
N LYS A 6 -14.74 4.63 -15.76
CA LYS A 6 -14.24 4.78 -17.12
C LYS A 6 -12.85 4.16 -17.29
N LEU A 7 -11.95 4.34 -16.32
CA LEU A 7 -10.64 3.69 -16.32
C LEU A 7 -10.72 2.17 -16.25
N GLY A 8 -11.61 1.62 -15.42
CA GLY A 8 -11.78 0.17 -15.27
C GLY A 8 -12.57 -0.50 -16.40
N ALA A 9 -13.19 0.30 -17.30
CA ALA A 9 -14.04 -0.24 -18.34
C ALA A 9 -13.25 -1.03 -19.38
N GLY A 10 -13.56 -2.33 -19.50
CA GLY A 10 -12.91 -3.22 -20.46
C GLY A 10 -11.53 -3.73 -20.06
N ARG A 11 -11.14 -3.56 -18.80
CA ARG A 11 -9.91 -4.12 -18.25
C ARG A 11 -10.19 -5.46 -17.59
N ASP A 12 -9.37 -6.46 -17.92
CA ASP A 12 -9.45 -7.81 -17.34
C ASP A 12 -8.60 -7.93 -16.05
N ASP A 13 -7.70 -6.96 -15.81
CA ASP A 13 -6.79 -6.90 -14.66
C ASP A 13 -7.34 -6.10 -13.47
N VAL A 14 -8.53 -5.53 -13.59
CA VAL A 14 -9.23 -4.78 -12.53
C VAL A 14 -10.59 -5.41 -12.28
N HIS A 15 -10.71 -6.14 -11.19
CA HIS A 15 -11.94 -6.84 -10.81
C HIS A 15 -12.87 -6.01 -9.92
N VAL A 16 -12.31 -5.09 -9.13
CA VAL A 16 -13.09 -4.16 -8.33
C VAL A 16 -13.39 -2.90 -9.14
N SER A 17 -14.55 -2.89 -9.77
CA SER A 17 -15.05 -1.75 -10.56
C SER A 17 -15.85 -0.73 -9.74
N HIS A 18 -16.13 -1.00 -8.46
CA HIS A 18 -16.95 -0.12 -7.62
C HIS A 18 -16.12 1.04 -7.09
N ALA A 19 -16.37 2.23 -7.59
CA ALA A 19 -15.60 3.44 -7.28
C ALA A 19 -15.60 3.86 -5.80
N ASN A 20 -16.51 3.35 -5.00
CA ASN A 20 -16.57 3.60 -3.56
C ASN A 20 -15.98 2.44 -2.73
N TYR A 21 -15.19 1.55 -3.33
CA TYR A 21 -14.61 0.42 -2.61
C TYR A 21 -13.84 0.85 -1.35
N GLY A 22 -13.14 1.97 -1.39
CA GLY A 22 -12.46 2.53 -0.24
C GLY A 22 -13.36 2.86 0.96
N ALA A 23 -14.68 3.06 0.75
CA ALA A 23 -15.63 3.30 1.82
C ALA A 23 -16.00 2.02 2.60
N PHE A 24 -15.71 0.85 2.05
CA PHE A 24 -15.93 -0.44 2.70
C PHE A 24 -14.71 -0.95 3.44
N ILE A 25 -13.57 -0.29 3.28
CA ILE A 25 -12.29 -0.70 3.84
C ILE A 25 -12.09 0.00 5.19
N GLN A 26 -11.91 -0.80 6.23
CA GLN A 26 -11.58 -0.33 7.57
C GLN A 26 -10.35 -1.07 8.08
N GLY A 27 -9.42 -0.35 8.69
CA GLY A 27 -8.21 -0.91 9.26
C GLY A 27 -7.72 -0.11 10.45
N SER A 28 -6.92 -0.75 11.29
CA SER A 28 -6.15 -0.10 12.32
C SER A 28 -4.83 0.36 11.74
N GLN A 29 -4.60 1.66 11.72
CA GLN A 29 -3.35 2.24 11.22
C GLN A 29 -2.51 2.76 12.39
N ILE A 30 -1.23 2.41 12.39
CA ILE A 30 -0.26 2.83 13.40
C ILE A 30 0.83 3.61 12.68
N GLN A 31 1.25 4.71 13.27
CA GLN A 31 2.38 5.49 12.78
C GLN A 31 3.42 5.58 13.90
N LEU A 32 4.64 5.20 13.58
CA LEU A 32 5.78 5.27 14.48
C LEU A 32 6.86 6.16 13.87
N ASP A 33 7.48 6.97 14.71
CA ASP A 33 8.62 7.80 14.32
C ASP A 33 9.80 6.91 13.94
N VAL A 34 10.48 7.30 12.87
CA VAL A 34 11.71 6.65 12.41
C VAL A 34 12.80 7.69 12.20
N THR A 35 14.03 7.23 12.27
CA THR A 35 15.23 8.00 11.93
C THR A 35 15.84 7.47 10.64
N SER A 36 16.79 8.17 10.05
CA SER A 36 17.55 7.64 8.91
C SER A 36 18.27 6.33 9.19
N GLU A 37 18.59 6.06 10.46
CA GLU A 37 19.33 4.87 10.88
C GLU A 37 18.43 3.64 11.01
N ASN A 38 17.19 3.82 11.46
CA ASN A 38 16.28 2.69 11.70
C ASN A 38 15.16 2.55 10.65
N LEU A 39 15.10 3.43 9.64
CA LEU A 39 14.06 3.38 8.60
C LEU A 39 14.07 2.05 7.86
N LEU A 40 15.18 1.70 7.22
CA LEU A 40 15.26 0.48 6.42
C LEU A 40 15.13 -0.80 7.28
N PRO A 41 15.81 -0.91 8.44
CA PRO A 41 15.54 -1.98 9.40
C PRO A 41 14.05 -2.12 9.73
N THR A 42 13.37 -1.02 9.99
CA THR A 42 11.93 -1.03 10.28
C THR A 42 11.12 -1.55 9.10
N LEU A 43 11.34 -1.00 7.90
CA LEU A 43 10.61 -1.42 6.70
C LEU A 43 10.80 -2.91 6.42
N ASN A 44 12.05 -3.38 6.40
CA ASN A 44 12.40 -4.76 6.07
C ASN A 44 11.84 -5.76 7.09
N THR A 45 12.05 -5.47 8.38
CA THR A 45 11.67 -6.36 9.47
C THR A 45 10.16 -6.50 9.58
N PHE A 46 9.43 -5.38 9.54
CA PHE A 46 7.97 -5.43 9.59
C PHE A 46 7.34 -5.97 8.32
N ASN A 47 7.98 -5.80 7.16
CA ASN A 47 7.53 -6.41 5.92
C ASN A 47 7.61 -7.95 5.99
N ALA A 48 8.67 -8.48 6.59
CA ALA A 48 8.85 -9.92 6.73
C ALA A 48 7.78 -10.60 7.60
N ILE A 49 7.18 -9.89 8.57
CA ILE A 49 6.15 -10.45 9.45
C ILE A 49 4.71 -10.19 9.00
N GLU A 50 4.50 -9.63 7.83
CA GLU A 50 3.14 -9.35 7.34
C GLU A 50 2.24 -10.59 7.34
N PRO A 51 2.69 -11.82 6.96
CA PRO A 51 1.87 -13.03 7.08
C PRO A 51 1.42 -13.31 8.53
N ILE A 52 2.29 -13.09 9.49
CA ILE A 52 1.97 -13.28 10.92
C ILE A 52 0.97 -12.22 11.38
N LYS A 53 1.14 -10.97 10.96
CA LYS A 53 0.18 -9.89 11.24
C LYS A 53 -1.19 -10.18 10.65
N ALA A 54 -1.23 -10.73 9.43
CA ALA A 54 -2.47 -11.14 8.79
C ALA A 54 -3.24 -12.14 9.65
N TRP A 55 -2.57 -13.13 10.19
CA TRP A 55 -3.20 -14.11 11.09
C TRP A 55 -3.64 -13.53 12.42
N LEU A 56 -2.77 -12.73 13.06
CA LEU A 56 -3.04 -12.16 14.39
C LEU A 56 -4.18 -11.14 14.38
N PHE A 57 -4.30 -10.37 13.33
CA PHE A 57 -5.23 -9.25 13.23
C PHE A 57 -6.30 -9.42 12.16
N ALA A 58 -6.48 -10.63 11.61
CA ALA A 58 -7.54 -10.94 10.68
C ALA A 58 -8.91 -10.69 11.30
N ASN A 59 -9.75 -9.93 10.62
CA ASN A 59 -11.12 -9.63 11.05
C ASN A 59 -12.03 -9.22 9.89
N SER A 60 -11.75 -9.69 8.66
CA SER A 60 -12.55 -9.38 7.49
C SER A 60 -12.58 -10.56 6.52
N TYR A 61 -13.23 -11.62 6.95
CA TYR A 61 -13.23 -12.92 6.26
C TYR A 61 -14.19 -13.02 5.08
N LEU A 62 -15.11 -12.09 4.92
CA LEU A 62 -16.13 -12.18 3.90
C LEU A 62 -15.73 -11.39 2.66
N TRP A 63 -15.55 -12.11 1.55
CA TRP A 63 -15.32 -11.52 0.23
C TRP A 63 -16.33 -12.10 -0.77
N ASN A 64 -17.04 -11.24 -1.47
CA ASN A 64 -18.00 -11.61 -2.51
C ASN A 64 -18.99 -12.73 -2.10
N GLY A 65 -19.40 -12.73 -0.82
CA GLY A 65 -20.31 -13.74 -0.27
C GLY A 65 -19.66 -15.05 0.14
N GLN A 66 -18.34 -15.15 0.09
CA GLN A 66 -17.55 -16.34 0.44
C GLN A 66 -16.63 -16.06 1.61
N LEU A 67 -16.24 -17.12 2.33
CA LEU A 67 -15.32 -17.07 3.48
C LEU A 67 -14.00 -17.74 3.08
N ASP A 68 -13.33 -17.20 2.08
CA ASP A 68 -12.14 -17.76 1.46
C ASP A 68 -10.89 -16.91 1.65
N THR A 69 -11.00 -15.80 2.36
CA THR A 69 -9.88 -14.92 2.68
C THR A 69 -9.85 -14.58 4.17
N LEU A 70 -8.68 -14.29 4.70
CA LEU A 70 -8.51 -13.78 6.07
C LEU A 70 -8.71 -12.27 6.16
N ILE A 71 -8.34 -11.56 5.08
CA ILE A 71 -8.36 -10.10 5.01
C ILE A 71 -8.92 -9.67 3.65
N SER A 72 -10.23 -9.56 3.55
CA SER A 72 -10.90 -9.12 2.32
C SER A 72 -10.46 -7.72 1.85
N ARG A 73 -9.97 -6.89 2.76
CA ARG A 73 -9.47 -5.57 2.46
C ARG A 73 -8.28 -5.60 1.48
N ASP A 74 -7.40 -6.58 1.61
CA ASP A 74 -6.22 -6.70 0.77
C ASP A 74 -6.62 -7.08 -0.65
N VAL A 75 -7.59 -7.99 -0.80
CA VAL A 75 -8.20 -8.32 -2.08
C VAL A 75 -8.78 -7.07 -2.78
N PHE A 76 -9.43 -6.17 -2.04
CA PHE A 76 -9.93 -4.91 -2.61
C PHE A 76 -8.83 -4.06 -3.24
N TRP A 77 -7.67 -3.97 -2.59
CA TRP A 77 -6.57 -3.19 -3.12
C TRP A 77 -5.90 -3.87 -4.32
N GLU A 78 -5.66 -5.16 -4.22
CA GLU A 78 -5.02 -5.95 -5.27
C GLU A 78 -5.87 -6.03 -6.54
N GLU A 79 -7.19 -6.21 -6.41
CA GLU A 79 -8.12 -6.29 -7.54
C GLU A 79 -8.60 -4.92 -8.03
N SER A 80 -8.13 -3.83 -7.43
CA SER A 80 -8.46 -2.46 -7.83
C SER A 80 -7.44 -1.87 -8.81
N MET A 81 -7.66 -0.61 -9.23
CA MET A 81 -6.71 0.14 -10.06
C MET A 81 -5.32 0.30 -9.41
N HIS A 82 -5.23 0.19 -8.07
CA HIS A 82 -3.94 0.21 -7.37
C HIS A 82 -3.12 -1.05 -7.63
N GLY A 83 -3.77 -2.21 -7.75
CA GLY A 83 -3.11 -3.51 -7.96
C GLY A 83 -2.64 -3.78 -9.38
N VAL A 84 -2.91 -2.90 -10.34
CA VAL A 84 -2.39 -3.00 -11.71
C VAL A 84 -0.86 -3.09 -11.74
N PHE A 85 -0.21 -2.41 -10.81
CA PHE A 85 1.22 -2.53 -10.56
C PHE A 85 1.44 -3.12 -9.15
N PRO A 86 2.07 -4.30 -9.02
CA PRO A 86 2.31 -4.94 -7.72
C PRO A 86 3.04 -4.05 -6.72
N GLU A 87 3.88 -3.13 -7.21
CA GLU A 87 4.60 -2.17 -6.39
C GLU A 87 3.69 -1.18 -5.64
N ASN A 88 2.42 -1.09 -6.01
CA ASN A 88 1.49 -0.15 -5.38
C ASN A 88 0.74 -0.72 -4.18
N THR A 89 0.76 -2.03 -3.97
CA THR A 89 -0.06 -2.70 -2.95
C THR A 89 0.73 -3.76 -2.19
N GLY A 90 0.24 -4.13 -1.02
CA GLY A 90 0.73 -5.29 -0.29
C GLY A 90 2.11 -5.12 0.36
N VAL A 91 2.88 -6.19 0.31
CA VAL A 91 4.24 -6.25 0.83
C VAL A 91 5.25 -5.69 -0.17
N PHE A 92 6.36 -5.17 0.31
CA PHE A 92 7.49 -4.86 -0.57
C PHE A 92 8.03 -6.14 -1.22
N PRO A 93 8.28 -6.13 -2.53
CA PRO A 93 8.76 -7.32 -3.23
C PRO A 93 10.24 -7.64 -2.95
N GLU A 94 10.95 -6.75 -2.30
CA GLU A 94 12.39 -6.83 -2.05
C GLU A 94 12.78 -6.28 -0.67
N THR A 95 14.00 -6.58 -0.25
CA THR A 95 14.64 -5.98 0.92
C THR A 95 15.44 -4.77 0.49
N PHE A 96 15.44 -3.73 1.29
CA PHE A 96 16.19 -2.49 1.02
C PHE A 96 17.48 -2.50 1.83
N ASP A 97 18.62 -2.62 1.16
CA ASP A 97 19.93 -2.65 1.79
C ASP A 97 20.48 -1.24 2.05
N ASP A 98 20.02 -0.28 1.26
CA ASP A 98 20.41 1.12 1.35
C ASP A 98 19.26 2.06 0.93
N PRO A 99 19.37 3.38 1.23
CA PRO A 99 18.34 4.34 0.86
C PRO A 99 18.12 4.49 -0.65
N GLU A 100 19.13 4.22 -1.46
CA GLU A 100 19.06 4.34 -2.92
C GLU A 100 18.14 3.25 -3.49
N THR A 101 18.28 2.02 -3.03
CA THR A 101 17.41 0.88 -3.37
C THR A 101 15.94 1.18 -3.02
N PHE A 102 15.69 1.78 -1.85
CA PHE A 102 14.34 2.17 -1.46
C PHE A 102 13.78 3.30 -2.34
N LEU A 103 14.59 4.30 -2.68
CA LEU A 103 14.19 5.37 -3.57
C LEU A 103 13.91 4.86 -4.99
N ASP A 104 14.74 3.95 -5.49
CA ASP A 104 14.51 3.29 -6.78
C ASP A 104 13.17 2.55 -6.79
N TYR A 105 12.89 1.79 -5.73
CA TYR A 105 11.58 1.14 -5.58
C TYR A 105 10.42 2.15 -5.65
N LEU A 106 10.50 3.29 -4.96
CA LEU A 106 9.45 4.32 -5.00
C LEU A 106 9.20 4.86 -6.41
N THR A 107 10.22 4.91 -7.26
CA THR A 107 10.06 5.36 -8.65
C THR A 107 9.33 4.35 -9.54
N ARG A 108 9.26 3.08 -9.12
CA ARG A 108 8.50 2.02 -9.80
C ARG A 108 7.03 1.97 -9.42
N THR A 109 6.63 2.68 -8.35
CA THR A 109 5.21 2.82 -8.02
C THR A 109 4.48 3.62 -9.09
N ALA A 110 3.24 3.23 -9.40
CA ALA A 110 2.47 3.88 -10.44
C ALA A 110 1.55 4.97 -9.90
N LEU A 111 1.45 6.05 -10.66
CA LEU A 111 0.47 7.11 -10.46
C LEU A 111 -0.72 6.86 -11.39
N PHE A 112 -1.93 7.15 -10.94
CA PHE A 112 -3.13 7.17 -11.76
C PHE A 112 -4.14 8.24 -11.33
N THR A 113 -3.77 9.06 -10.36
CA THR A 113 -4.59 10.16 -9.88
C THR A 113 -3.75 11.42 -9.68
N ARG A 114 -4.38 12.56 -9.95
CA ARG A 114 -3.88 13.89 -9.60
C ARG A 114 -4.95 14.60 -8.81
N THR A 115 -4.62 15.08 -7.62
CA THR A 115 -5.53 15.84 -6.77
C THR A 115 -5.03 17.25 -6.57
N SER A 116 -5.92 18.21 -6.65
CA SER A 116 -5.74 19.60 -6.22
C SER A 116 -6.75 19.93 -5.12
N GLU A 117 -6.70 21.13 -4.56
CA GLU A 117 -7.63 21.54 -3.49
C GLU A 117 -9.12 21.38 -3.88
N THR A 118 -9.43 21.54 -5.16
CA THR A 118 -10.82 21.58 -5.66
C THR A 118 -11.17 20.49 -6.65
N ASN A 119 -10.17 19.80 -7.22
CA ASN A 119 -10.37 18.84 -8.30
C ASN A 119 -9.55 17.58 -8.12
N ALA A 120 -10.05 16.49 -8.65
CA ALA A 120 -9.30 15.26 -8.85
C ALA A 120 -9.45 14.79 -10.29
N TYR A 121 -8.38 14.27 -10.83
CA TYR A 121 -8.29 13.73 -12.18
C TYR A 121 -7.77 12.31 -12.12
N TYR A 122 -8.20 11.47 -13.04
CA TYR A 122 -7.78 10.09 -13.16
C TYR A 122 -7.21 9.84 -14.55
N PHE A 123 -6.20 9.02 -14.63
CA PHE A 123 -5.55 8.60 -15.88
C PHE A 123 -5.10 7.14 -15.77
N GLU A 124 -4.73 6.51 -16.88
CA GLU A 124 -4.21 5.15 -16.87
C GLU A 124 -2.99 5.07 -15.94
N PRO A 125 -2.89 4.00 -15.11
CA PRO A 125 -1.74 3.85 -14.22
C PRO A 125 -0.42 3.85 -14.99
N ILE A 126 0.50 4.71 -14.58
CA ILE A 126 1.83 4.89 -15.20
C ILE A 126 2.86 4.89 -14.08
N GLN A 127 3.91 4.07 -14.18
CA GLN A 127 5.02 4.11 -13.23
C GLN A 127 5.65 5.50 -13.18
N ALA A 128 6.11 5.92 -12.00
CA ALA A 128 6.61 7.28 -11.80
C ALA A 128 7.80 7.61 -12.73
N THR A 129 8.66 6.63 -13.01
CA THR A 129 9.74 6.77 -14.00
C THR A 129 9.24 7.17 -15.38
N ASP A 130 8.14 6.57 -15.82
CA ASP A 130 7.59 6.84 -17.14
C ASP A 130 6.69 8.08 -17.13
N TYR A 131 5.95 8.30 -16.04
CA TYR A 131 5.05 9.43 -15.89
C TYR A 131 5.73 10.77 -16.21
N PHE A 132 6.93 11.00 -15.69
CA PHE A 132 7.67 12.24 -15.90
C PHE A 132 8.35 12.34 -17.26
N ASN A 133 8.33 11.28 -18.08
CA ASN A 133 8.83 11.31 -19.45
C ASN A 133 7.76 11.71 -20.48
N HIS A 134 6.50 11.84 -20.07
CA HIS A 134 5.43 12.31 -20.92
C HIS A 134 5.32 13.84 -20.92
N ASP A 135 5.11 14.44 -22.09
CA ASP A 135 4.75 15.86 -22.19
C ASP A 135 3.29 16.09 -21.81
N GLU A 136 2.43 15.16 -22.18
CA GLU A 136 0.99 15.19 -21.97
C GLU A 136 0.44 13.80 -21.65
N ILE A 137 -0.53 13.73 -20.73
CA ILE A 137 -1.20 12.50 -20.32
C ILE A 137 -2.72 12.67 -20.51
N PRO A 138 -3.35 11.79 -21.30
CA PRO A 138 -4.82 11.72 -21.37
C PRO A 138 -5.41 11.39 -20.00
N ALA A 139 -6.43 12.12 -19.59
CA ALA A 139 -7.03 12.00 -18.28
C ALA A 139 -8.53 12.28 -18.29
N PHE A 140 -9.18 12.06 -17.16
CA PHE A 140 -10.60 12.30 -16.96
C PHE A 140 -10.83 13.13 -15.70
N ASP A 141 -11.78 14.05 -15.75
CA ASP A 141 -12.28 14.70 -14.54
C ASP A 141 -13.23 13.77 -13.74
N LEU A 142 -13.69 14.21 -12.57
CA LEU A 142 -14.58 13.42 -11.70
C LEU A 142 -15.89 13.00 -12.34
N VAL A 143 -16.36 13.71 -13.34
CA VAL A 143 -17.61 13.40 -14.06
C VAL A 143 -17.35 12.63 -15.37
N GLY A 144 -16.09 12.36 -15.69
CA GLY A 144 -15.68 11.52 -16.81
C GLY A 144 -15.47 12.27 -18.13
N ASN A 145 -15.32 13.59 -18.10
CA ASN A 145 -14.93 14.35 -19.29
C ASN A 145 -13.44 14.16 -19.57
N ASP A 146 -13.12 14.00 -20.86
CA ASP A 146 -11.74 13.89 -21.33
C ASP A 146 -10.99 15.22 -21.19
N LEU A 147 -9.75 15.15 -20.76
CA LEU A 147 -8.82 16.26 -20.69
C LEU A 147 -7.38 15.78 -20.82
N VAL A 148 -6.44 16.70 -20.85
CA VAL A 148 -5.01 16.41 -20.92
C VAL A 148 -4.34 17.06 -19.72
N LEU A 149 -3.42 16.32 -19.07
CA LEU A 149 -2.60 16.81 -17.99
C LEU A 149 -1.14 16.90 -18.42
N THR A 150 -0.47 17.94 -18.02
CA THR A 150 1.01 18.04 -18.09
C THR A 150 1.59 17.52 -16.76
N PRO A 151 2.46 16.51 -16.77
CA PRO A 151 3.09 15.99 -15.56
C PRO A 151 3.83 17.08 -14.75
N SER A 152 3.80 16.96 -13.43
CA SER A 152 4.49 17.86 -12.52
C SER A 152 5.12 17.07 -11.37
N PRO A 153 6.34 17.42 -10.92
CA PRO A 153 6.96 16.77 -9.76
C PRO A 153 6.13 16.85 -8.47
N PHE A 154 5.11 17.71 -8.43
CA PHE A 154 4.20 17.80 -7.30
C PHE A 154 3.35 16.55 -7.14
N GLU A 155 2.99 15.87 -8.23
CA GLU A 155 2.20 14.64 -8.16
C GLU A 155 2.95 13.53 -7.41
N PHE A 156 4.26 13.44 -7.55
CA PHE A 156 5.06 12.47 -6.80
C PHE A 156 4.99 12.72 -5.29
N LYS A 157 4.96 13.97 -4.86
CA LYS A 157 4.80 14.32 -3.43
C LYS A 157 3.43 13.98 -2.87
N THR A 158 2.42 13.98 -3.71
CA THR A 158 1.02 13.70 -3.32
C THR A 158 0.59 12.28 -3.64
N HIS A 159 1.41 11.55 -4.41
CA HIS A 159 1.15 10.15 -4.73
C HIS A 159 1.04 9.30 -3.47
N ARG A 160 0.10 8.37 -3.49
CA ARG A 160 -0.13 7.41 -2.41
C ARG A 160 -0.16 6.01 -3.00
N SER A 161 0.73 5.18 -2.52
CA SER A 161 0.65 3.74 -2.69
C SER A 161 -0.14 3.12 -1.55
N TYR A 162 -0.48 1.86 -1.67
CA TYR A 162 -1.22 1.09 -0.67
C TYR A 162 -0.42 -0.13 -0.20
N GLN A 163 0.90 -0.01 -0.15
CA GLN A 163 1.72 -0.96 0.56
C GLN A 163 1.30 -1.00 2.04
N TYR A 164 1.55 -2.12 2.67
CA TYR A 164 1.23 -2.30 4.08
C TYR A 164 2.04 -1.41 5.00
N GLN A 165 3.16 -0.90 4.49
CA GLN A 165 3.99 0.07 5.17
C GLN A 165 4.29 1.25 4.25
N ASN A 166 4.28 2.44 4.78
CA ASN A 166 4.53 3.66 4.00
C ASN A 166 5.31 4.70 4.80
N LEU A 167 6.41 5.16 4.25
CA LEU A 167 7.11 6.32 4.77
C LEU A 167 6.28 7.59 4.48
N THR A 168 5.83 8.24 5.53
CA THR A 168 5.05 9.47 5.39
C THR A 168 5.94 10.70 5.27
N THR A 169 5.39 11.79 4.73
CA THR A 169 6.10 13.09 4.64
C THR A 169 6.43 13.70 6.01
N ARG A 170 5.93 13.12 7.10
CA ARG A 170 6.20 13.55 8.49
C ARG A 170 7.41 12.83 9.10
N GLY A 171 8.02 11.89 8.40
CA GLY A 171 9.13 11.07 8.92
C GLY A 171 8.67 9.93 9.83
N THR A 172 7.44 9.44 9.63
CA THR A 172 6.92 8.25 10.30
C THR A 172 6.74 7.12 9.32
N VAL A 173 6.87 5.88 9.75
CA VAL A 173 6.36 4.72 9.01
C VAL A 173 4.93 4.45 9.46
N GLU A 174 4.02 4.42 8.49
CA GLU A 174 2.63 4.05 8.68
C GLU A 174 2.42 2.57 8.36
N PHE A 175 1.89 1.82 9.31
CA PHE A 175 1.53 0.41 9.18
C PHE A 175 0.02 0.29 8.97
N ARG A 176 -0.40 -0.37 7.88
CA ARG A 176 -1.79 -0.35 7.40
C ARG A 176 -2.47 -1.70 7.34
N SER A 177 -1.73 -2.79 7.41
CA SER A 177 -2.22 -4.15 7.11
C SER A 177 -3.22 -4.71 8.13
N SER A 178 -3.22 -4.21 9.38
CA SER A 178 -4.08 -4.75 10.43
C SER A 178 -5.55 -4.38 10.22
N CYS A 179 -6.45 -5.36 10.28
CA CYS A 179 -7.89 -5.10 10.27
C CYS A 179 -8.32 -4.28 11.49
N ALA A 180 -9.45 -3.62 11.38
CA ALA A 180 -10.10 -2.98 12.52
C ALA A 180 -10.43 -4.04 13.59
N GLN A 181 -10.02 -3.80 14.83
CA GLN A 181 -10.23 -4.68 15.95
C GLN A 181 -11.45 -4.26 16.77
N PRO A 182 -12.07 -5.18 17.54
CA PRO A 182 -13.10 -4.82 18.50
C PRO A 182 -12.64 -3.71 19.43
N ILE A 183 -13.56 -2.84 19.89
CA ILE A 183 -13.23 -1.68 20.74
C ILE A 183 -12.40 -2.08 21.98
N SER A 184 -12.74 -3.21 22.60
CA SER A 184 -12.02 -3.74 23.77
C SER A 184 -10.57 -4.14 23.47
N SER A 185 -10.22 -4.34 22.21
CA SER A 185 -8.90 -4.80 21.74
C SER A 185 -8.24 -3.82 20.76
N SER A 186 -8.79 -2.62 20.61
CA SER A 186 -8.32 -1.66 19.59
C SER A 186 -6.86 -1.25 19.75
N PHE A 187 -6.36 -1.22 21.00
CA PHE A 187 -4.97 -0.89 21.29
C PHE A 187 -3.97 -2.03 21.12
N THR A 188 -4.41 -3.26 20.88
CA THR A 188 -3.49 -4.41 20.70
C THR A 188 -2.59 -4.23 19.50
N VAL A 189 -3.10 -3.65 18.41
CA VAL A 189 -2.32 -3.34 17.22
C VAL A 189 -1.20 -2.34 17.53
N ALA A 190 -1.50 -1.29 18.28
CA ALA A 190 -0.51 -0.30 18.68
C ALA A 190 0.56 -0.90 19.62
N ALA A 191 0.13 -1.68 20.61
CA ALA A 191 1.03 -2.34 21.55
C ALA A 191 1.98 -3.33 20.84
N PHE A 192 1.47 -4.08 19.85
CA PHE A 192 2.26 -4.99 19.05
C PHE A 192 3.38 -4.25 18.28
N HIS A 193 3.01 -3.23 17.51
CA HIS A 193 3.98 -2.49 16.72
C HIS A 193 5.00 -1.74 17.59
N LEU A 194 4.53 -1.09 18.65
CA LEU A 194 5.41 -0.36 19.57
C LEU A 194 6.37 -1.29 20.30
N GLY A 195 5.90 -2.45 20.77
CA GLY A 195 6.74 -3.43 21.46
C GLY A 195 7.85 -3.98 20.56
N LEU A 196 7.54 -4.33 19.31
CA LEU A 196 8.54 -4.79 18.35
C LEU A 196 9.51 -3.67 17.95
N MET A 197 9.02 -2.45 17.80
CA MET A 197 9.88 -1.30 17.48
C MET A 197 10.87 -0.96 18.59
N GLN A 198 10.50 -1.14 19.85
CA GLN A 198 11.40 -0.92 20.99
C GLN A 198 12.58 -1.89 21.02
N GLU A 199 12.39 -3.10 20.52
CA GLU A 199 13.39 -4.16 20.49
C GLU A 199 13.76 -4.53 19.04
N LEU A 200 13.80 -3.54 18.14
CA LEU A 200 13.94 -3.74 16.70
C LEU A 200 15.14 -4.65 16.34
N SER A 201 16.31 -4.42 16.93
CA SER A 201 17.50 -5.22 16.61
C SER A 201 17.37 -6.68 17.05
N ALA A 202 16.71 -6.95 18.18
CA ALA A 202 16.43 -8.32 18.61
C ALA A 202 15.40 -8.98 17.71
N PHE A 203 14.45 -8.19 17.22
CA PHE A 203 13.42 -8.64 16.30
C PHE A 203 13.99 -8.96 14.91
N GLU A 204 14.89 -8.14 14.36
CA GLU A 204 15.65 -8.44 13.13
C GLU A 204 16.42 -9.76 13.25
N ALA A 205 17.16 -9.93 14.35
CA ALA A 205 17.93 -11.14 14.59
C ALA A 205 17.04 -12.39 14.70
N LEU A 206 15.85 -12.26 15.28
CA LEU A 206 14.88 -13.35 15.37
C LEU A 206 14.40 -13.77 13.97
N ILE A 207 14.03 -12.81 13.13
CA ILE A 207 13.56 -13.07 11.76
C ILE A 207 14.67 -13.70 10.93
N ALA A 208 15.87 -13.13 10.95
CA ALA A 208 17.01 -13.59 10.16
C ALA A 208 17.42 -15.04 10.48
N ASN A 209 17.10 -15.53 11.68
CA ASN A 209 17.47 -16.89 12.12
C ASN A 209 16.29 -17.86 12.17
N HIS A 210 15.10 -17.46 11.71
CA HIS A 210 13.93 -18.32 11.78
C HIS A 210 13.69 -19.07 10.47
N ALA A 211 13.69 -20.39 10.52
CA ALA A 211 13.52 -21.27 9.36
C ALA A 211 12.26 -20.97 8.51
N PHE A 212 11.20 -20.46 9.13
CA PHE A 212 9.99 -20.05 8.40
C PHE A 212 10.28 -19.09 7.25
N TYR A 213 11.16 -18.11 7.47
CA TYR A 213 11.52 -17.12 6.45
C TYR A 213 12.50 -17.65 5.41
N GLU A 214 13.26 -18.71 5.74
CA GLU A 214 14.09 -19.43 4.78
C GLU A 214 13.23 -20.27 3.82
N ASP A 215 12.16 -20.90 4.35
CA ASP A 215 11.30 -21.81 3.60
C ASP A 215 10.22 -21.11 2.77
N TYR A 216 9.63 -20.06 3.30
CA TYR A 216 8.46 -19.40 2.70
C TYR A 216 8.77 -18.02 2.12
N GLY A 217 9.89 -17.42 2.47
CA GLY A 217 10.27 -16.10 1.99
C GLY A 217 9.21 -15.05 2.31
N ARG A 218 8.71 -14.40 1.26
CA ARG A 218 7.66 -13.36 1.34
C ARG A 218 6.34 -13.83 0.76
N ASP A 219 6.24 -15.08 0.37
CA ASP A 219 5.01 -15.61 -0.17
C ASP A 219 3.93 -15.62 0.91
N TYR A 220 2.85 -14.95 0.60
CA TYR A 220 1.68 -14.88 1.45
C TYR A 220 0.91 -16.20 1.34
N PRO A 221 0.55 -16.83 2.47
CA PRO A 221 -0.32 -18.01 2.45
C PRO A 221 -1.77 -17.68 2.07
#